data_7db1b16abcb987eaf5ca15fa79f60e71
#
_entry.id   7db1b16abcb987eaf5ca15fa79f60e71
#
_cell.length_a   1.000
_cell.length_b   1.000
_cell.length_c   1.000
_cell.angle_alpha   90.00
_cell.angle_beta   90.00
_cell.angle_gamma   90.00
#
_symmetry.space_group_name_H-M   'P 1'
#
loop_
_entity.id
_entity.type
_entity.pdbx_description
1 polymer ?
#
loop_
_entity_poly.entity_id
_entity_poly.type
_entity_poly.pdbx_seq_one_letter_code
_entity_poly.pdbx_strand_id
1 'polypeptide(L)'
;MWVFTDKGFLSIVQHNSMPDCFQVKSRVIDPLEILWPGHEIEVIDWADYRYRITIAKHEVVPVLVGAIESIGYTSFKDQCRDDASYYESLGRIWAEMYRYQTKMEGAK
;
A
#
# COMPACT_ATOMS: atom_id res chain seq x y z
N MET A 1 1.21 6.71 5.95
CA MET A 1 2.08 6.50 4.77
C MET A 1 1.37 5.64 3.75
N TRP A 2 1.37 6.04 2.53
CA TRP A 2 0.84 5.23 1.43
C TRP A 2 1.98 4.45 0.79
N VAL A 3 1.77 3.16 0.61
CA VAL A 3 2.79 2.27 0.04
C VAL A 3 2.16 1.47 -1.09
N PHE A 4 2.73 1.62 -2.27
CA PHE A 4 2.32 0.84 -3.44
C PHE A 4 3.33 -0.30 -3.61
N THR A 5 2.89 -1.51 -3.29
CA THR A 5 3.72 -2.71 -3.49
C THR A 5 3.22 -3.48 -4.71
N ASP A 6 4.02 -4.42 -5.18
CA ASP A 6 3.58 -5.30 -6.28
C ASP A 6 2.49 -6.30 -5.83
N LYS A 7 2.18 -6.34 -4.54
CA LYS A 7 1.07 -7.12 -3.98
C LYS A 7 -0.18 -6.29 -3.74
N GLY A 8 -0.08 -4.97 -3.83
CA GLY A 8 -1.21 -4.06 -3.67
C GLY A 8 -0.84 -2.79 -2.92
N PHE A 9 -1.84 -1.93 -2.77
CA PHE A 9 -1.73 -0.64 -2.13
C PHE A 9 -2.10 -0.72 -0.65
N LEU A 10 -1.29 -0.09 0.20
CA LEU A 10 -1.49 -0.05 1.65
C LEU A 10 -1.47 1.38 2.16
N SER A 11 -2.27 1.64 3.20
CA SER A 11 -2.15 2.83 4.04
C SER A 11 -1.71 2.38 5.43
N ILE A 12 -0.57 2.85 5.88
CA ILE A 12 0.01 2.48 7.17
C ILE A 12 0.03 3.71 8.05
N VAL A 13 -0.64 3.63 9.21
CA VAL A 13 -0.72 4.72 10.17
C VAL A 13 -0.48 4.20 11.58
N GLN A 14 -0.14 5.11 12.48
CA GLN A 14 -0.03 4.83 13.91
C GLN A 14 -1.40 4.38 14.43
N HIS A 15 -1.42 3.31 15.23
CA HIS A 15 -2.66 2.92 15.91
C HIS A 15 -3.05 4.01 16.92
N ASN A 16 -4.34 4.31 17.01
CA ASN A 16 -4.83 5.42 17.82
C ASN A 16 -4.73 5.19 19.34
N SER A 17 -4.61 3.96 19.79
CA SER A 17 -4.56 3.62 21.22
C SER A 17 -3.45 2.65 21.62
N MET A 18 -2.78 2.01 20.65
CA MET A 18 -1.70 1.04 20.92
C MET A 18 -0.39 1.57 20.35
N PRO A 19 0.48 2.19 21.17
CA PRO A 19 1.67 2.90 20.68
C PRO A 19 2.69 2.00 19.97
N ASP A 20 2.72 0.69 20.27
CA ASP A 20 3.65 -0.25 19.65
C ASP A 20 3.10 -0.87 18.36
N CYS A 21 1.90 -0.47 17.94
CA CYS A 21 1.23 -1.04 16.79
C CYS A 21 0.98 -0.01 15.70
N PHE A 22 0.98 -0.51 14.46
CA PHE A 22 0.41 0.19 13.32
C PHE A 22 -0.99 -0.32 13.03
N GLN A 23 -1.79 0.51 12.40
CA GLN A 23 -2.97 0.05 11.68
C GLN A 23 -2.61 0.04 10.20
N VAL A 24 -2.67 -1.14 9.59
CA VAL A 24 -2.40 -1.31 8.16
C VAL A 24 -3.74 -1.49 7.47
N LYS A 25 -4.05 -0.60 6.55
CA LYS A 25 -5.34 -0.54 5.87
C LYS A 25 -5.19 -0.84 4.40
N SER A 26 -6.21 -1.48 3.84
CA SER A 26 -6.25 -1.78 2.42
C SER A 26 -7.67 -1.64 1.88
N ARG A 27 -7.78 -1.31 0.60
CA ARG A 27 -9.08 -1.22 -0.07
C ARG A 27 -9.58 -2.58 -0.52
N VAL A 28 -8.66 -3.50 -0.78
CA VAL A 28 -8.95 -4.92 -1.08
C VAL A 28 -8.21 -5.80 -0.10
N ILE A 29 -8.69 -7.02 0.11
CA ILE A 29 -8.15 -7.90 1.17
C ILE A 29 -6.78 -8.49 0.82
N ASP A 30 -6.49 -8.66 -0.47
CA ASP A 30 -5.36 -9.45 -0.95
C ASP A 30 -4.00 -9.04 -0.39
N PRO A 31 -3.61 -7.74 -0.37
CA PRO A 31 -2.27 -7.40 0.14
C PRO A 31 -2.08 -7.76 1.61
N LEU A 32 -3.15 -7.67 2.42
CA LEU A 32 -3.06 -8.02 3.83
C LEU A 32 -2.85 -9.51 4.03
N GLU A 33 -3.58 -10.32 3.27
CA GLU A 33 -3.45 -11.78 3.34
C GLU A 33 -2.10 -12.27 2.83
N ILE A 34 -1.56 -11.62 1.80
CA ILE A 34 -0.28 -12.02 1.21
C ILE A 34 0.90 -11.60 2.09
N LEU A 35 0.90 -10.36 2.58
CA LEU A 35 2.05 -9.81 3.29
C LEU A 35 2.10 -10.21 4.77
N TRP A 36 0.93 -10.37 5.40
CA TRP A 36 0.84 -10.75 6.81
C TRP A 36 -0.19 -11.87 7.00
N PRO A 37 0.09 -13.08 6.45
CA PRO A 37 -0.84 -14.20 6.57
C PRO A 37 -1.04 -14.58 8.04
N GLY A 38 -2.26 -15.00 8.37
CA GLY A 38 -2.60 -15.47 9.71
C GLY A 38 -3.02 -14.40 10.70
N HIS A 39 -2.93 -13.12 10.34
CA HIS A 39 -3.44 -12.02 11.17
C HIS A 39 -4.94 -11.84 10.97
N GLU A 40 -5.62 -11.47 12.05
CA GLU A 40 -7.04 -11.18 12.00
C GLU A 40 -7.29 -9.90 11.20
N ILE A 41 -8.15 -10.00 10.19
CA ILE A 41 -8.51 -8.86 9.33
C ILE A 41 -9.88 -8.35 9.77
N GLU A 42 -9.91 -7.08 10.18
CA GLU A 42 -11.15 -6.39 10.49
C GLU A 42 -11.75 -5.85 9.20
N VAL A 43 -13.05 -6.07 9.01
CA VAL A 43 -13.82 -5.60 7.87
C VAL A 43 -14.79 -4.53 8.33
N ILE A 44 -14.69 -3.33 7.75
CA ILE A 44 -15.59 -2.22 8.07
C ILE A 44 -16.20 -1.73 6.76
N ASP A 45 -17.44 -2.13 6.51
CA ASP A 45 -18.11 -1.91 5.22
C ASP A 45 -18.32 -0.43 4.88
N TRP A 46 -18.45 0.42 5.87
CA TRP A 46 -18.70 1.86 5.65
C TRP A 46 -17.44 2.72 5.69
N ALA A 47 -16.28 2.12 5.98
CA ALA A 47 -15.02 2.86 6.02
C ALA A 47 -14.47 3.05 4.60
N ASP A 48 -13.68 4.10 4.40
CA ASP A 48 -13.00 4.35 3.13
C ASP A 48 -12.01 3.23 2.79
N TYR A 49 -11.29 2.69 3.81
CA TYR A 49 -10.50 1.47 3.70
C TYR A 49 -11.28 0.34 4.35
N ARG A 50 -11.80 -0.54 3.54
CA ARG A 50 -12.69 -1.61 4.01
C ARG A 50 -11.99 -2.63 4.92
N TYR A 51 -10.71 -2.88 4.68
CA TYR A 51 -9.95 -3.93 5.36
C TYR A 51 -8.80 -3.33 6.15
N ARG A 52 -8.56 -3.85 7.36
CA ARG A 52 -7.47 -3.39 8.20
C ARG A 52 -7.00 -4.46 9.16
N ILE A 53 -5.73 -4.39 9.54
CA ILE A 53 -5.16 -5.18 10.63
C ILE A 53 -4.50 -4.25 11.63
N THR A 54 -4.56 -4.64 12.91
CA THR A 54 -3.76 -4.04 13.98
C THR A 54 -2.57 -4.96 14.19
N ILE A 55 -1.37 -4.45 14.00
CA ILE A 55 -0.17 -5.27 13.96
C ILE A 55 1.01 -4.55 14.59
N ALA A 56 1.83 -5.30 15.33
CA ALA A 56 3.01 -4.75 15.98
C ALA A 56 3.99 -4.18 14.94
N LYS A 57 4.61 -3.06 15.29
CA LYS A 57 5.57 -2.38 14.39
C LYS A 57 6.70 -3.29 13.95
N HIS A 58 7.21 -4.13 14.87
CA HIS A 58 8.30 -5.06 14.56
C HIS A 58 7.91 -6.18 13.60
N GLU A 59 6.62 -6.37 13.33
CA GLU A 59 6.13 -7.32 12.32
C GLU A 59 5.85 -6.64 10.99
N VAL A 60 5.66 -5.32 10.97
CA VAL A 60 5.43 -4.57 9.72
C VAL A 60 6.75 -4.21 9.04
N VAL A 61 7.69 -3.66 9.79
CA VAL A 61 8.95 -3.13 9.23
C VAL A 61 9.75 -4.19 8.48
N PRO A 62 9.98 -5.41 9.00
CA PRO A 62 10.73 -6.42 8.26
C PRO A 62 10.08 -6.84 6.94
N VAL A 63 8.74 -6.88 6.89
CA VAL A 63 8.02 -7.24 5.66
C VAL A 63 8.23 -6.19 4.59
N LEU A 64 8.17 -4.90 4.95
CA LEU A 64 8.41 -3.81 4.00
C LEU A 64 9.88 -3.77 3.56
N VAL A 65 10.81 -4.01 4.47
CA VAL A 65 12.23 -4.15 4.12
C VAL A 65 12.43 -5.29 3.12
N GLY A 66 11.83 -6.44 3.37
CA GLY A 66 11.88 -7.57 2.43
C GLY A 66 11.30 -7.24 1.08
N ALA A 67 10.21 -6.47 1.04
CA ALA A 67 9.61 -6.03 -0.21
C ALA A 67 10.58 -5.13 -1.01
N ILE A 68 11.28 -4.24 -0.33
CA ILE A 68 12.29 -3.38 -0.97
C ILE A 68 13.48 -4.19 -1.46
N GLU A 69 13.99 -5.11 -0.64
CA GLU A 69 15.15 -5.93 -1.00
C GLU A 69 14.86 -6.88 -2.17
N SER A 70 13.60 -7.26 -2.36
CA SER A 70 13.18 -8.15 -3.44
C SER A 70 12.98 -7.45 -4.78
N ILE A 71 13.13 -6.13 -4.84
CA ILE A 71 12.94 -5.38 -6.08
C ILE A 71 14.00 -5.83 -7.11
N GLY A 72 13.53 -6.48 -8.18
CA GLY A 72 14.35 -6.82 -9.34
C GLY A 72 13.79 -6.25 -10.62
N TYR A 73 12.64 -5.60 -10.53
CA TYR A 73 11.97 -4.96 -11.68
C TYR A 73 12.53 -3.55 -11.90
N THR A 74 12.50 -3.10 -13.16
CA THR A 74 12.95 -1.77 -13.56
C THR A 74 11.78 -0.80 -13.77
N SER A 75 10.55 -1.30 -13.79
CA SER A 75 9.32 -0.52 -13.85
C SER A 75 8.31 -1.14 -12.91
N PHE A 76 7.94 -0.41 -11.87
CA PHE A 76 6.97 -0.87 -10.89
C PHE A 76 5.61 -1.15 -11.53
N LYS A 77 5.14 -0.21 -12.35
CA LYS A 77 3.83 -0.33 -13.00
C LYS A 77 3.79 -1.59 -13.88
N ASP A 78 4.84 -1.87 -14.63
CA ASP A 78 4.90 -3.05 -15.49
C ASP A 78 4.98 -4.34 -14.69
N GLN A 79 5.58 -4.32 -13.51
CA GLN A 79 5.60 -5.46 -12.59
C GLN A 79 4.18 -5.86 -12.16
N CYS A 80 3.24 -4.91 -12.13
CA CYS A 80 1.86 -5.14 -11.69
C CYS A 80 0.91 -5.43 -12.86
N ARG A 81 1.44 -5.68 -14.05
CA ARG A 81 0.63 -5.83 -15.29
C ARG A 81 -0.40 -6.95 -15.21
N ASP A 82 -0.10 -8.04 -14.51
CA ASP A 82 -0.96 -9.22 -14.44
C ASP A 82 -2.24 -8.97 -13.64
N ASP A 83 -2.26 -7.96 -12.76
CA ASP A 83 -3.47 -7.49 -12.12
C ASP A 83 -4.00 -6.28 -12.90
N ALA A 84 -4.91 -6.54 -13.84
CA ALA A 84 -5.38 -5.53 -14.79
C ALA A 84 -6.00 -4.32 -14.10
N SER A 85 -6.81 -4.53 -13.05
CA SER A 85 -7.45 -3.43 -12.33
C SER A 85 -6.46 -2.59 -11.55
N TYR A 86 -5.51 -3.22 -10.92
CA TYR A 86 -4.45 -2.53 -10.18
C TYR A 86 -3.54 -1.76 -11.14
N TYR A 87 -3.14 -2.40 -12.24
CA TYR A 87 -2.32 -1.78 -13.28
C TYR A 87 -2.98 -0.52 -13.84
N GLU A 88 -4.27 -0.58 -14.14
CA GLU A 88 -5.03 0.58 -14.63
C GLU A 88 -5.04 1.71 -13.60
N SER A 89 -5.27 1.37 -12.32
CA SER A 89 -5.25 2.36 -11.23
C SER A 89 -3.89 3.01 -11.07
N LEU A 90 -2.82 2.22 -11.16
CA LEU A 90 -1.45 2.72 -11.09
C LEU A 90 -1.14 3.68 -12.24
N GLY A 91 -1.66 3.43 -13.44
CA GLY A 91 -1.52 4.33 -14.57
C GLY A 91 -2.15 5.69 -14.31
N ARG A 92 -3.32 5.72 -13.67
CA ARG A 92 -4.00 6.98 -13.29
C ARG A 92 -3.23 7.72 -12.20
N ILE A 93 -2.69 7.00 -11.24
CA ILE A 93 -1.86 7.60 -10.18
C ILE A 93 -0.58 8.19 -10.79
N TRP A 94 0.05 7.46 -11.70
CA TRP A 94 1.22 7.95 -12.42
C TRP A 94 0.89 9.28 -13.15
N ALA A 95 -0.24 9.32 -13.84
CA ALA A 95 -0.66 10.52 -14.55
C ALA A 95 -0.93 11.70 -13.60
N GLU A 96 -1.55 11.42 -12.45
CA GLU A 96 -1.83 12.46 -11.46
C GLU A 96 -0.54 13.01 -10.84
N MET A 97 0.44 12.16 -10.56
CA MET A 97 1.73 12.61 -10.04
C MET A 97 2.55 13.37 -11.08
N TYR A 98 2.43 12.98 -12.35
CA TYR A 98 3.01 13.77 -13.44
C TYR A 98 2.39 15.17 -13.50
N ARG A 99 1.08 15.27 -13.38
CA ARG A 99 0.36 16.54 -13.35
C ARG A 99 0.82 17.40 -12.17
N TYR A 100 1.00 16.79 -11.00
CA TYR A 100 1.54 17.46 -9.82
C TYR A 100 2.94 18.02 -10.10
N GLN A 101 3.81 17.22 -10.70
CA GLN A 101 5.17 17.64 -11.06
C GLN A 101 5.14 18.86 -12.00
N THR A 102 4.33 18.78 -13.04
CA THR A 102 4.20 19.87 -14.02
C THR A 102 3.70 21.16 -13.35
N LYS A 103 2.73 21.04 -12.45
CA LYS A 103 2.21 22.18 -11.70
C LYS A 103 3.30 22.81 -10.81
N MET A 104 4.09 22.00 -10.15
CA MET A 104 5.16 22.50 -9.27
C MET A 104 6.29 23.15 -10.08
N GLU A 105 6.63 22.62 -11.25
CA GLU A 105 7.61 23.22 -12.15
C GLU A 105 7.10 24.56 -12.68
N GLY A 106 5.82 24.65 -13.03
CA GLY A 106 5.22 25.92 -13.49
C GLY A 106 5.11 26.97 -12.40
N ALA A 107 5.12 26.56 -11.12
CA ALA A 107 5.05 27.49 -9.99
C ALA A 107 6.39 28.15 -9.66
N LYS A 108 7.48 27.67 -10.23
CA LYS A 108 8.81 28.28 -10.07
C LYS A 108 8.94 29.51 -10.96
#